data_c6e6af68e02ee51a0ffea4a69e28d3c4
#
_entry.id   c6e6af68e02ee51a0ffea4a69e28d3c4
#
_cell.length_a   1.000
_cell.length_b   1.000
_cell.length_c   1.000
_cell.angle_alpha   90.00
_cell.angle_beta   90.00
_cell.angle_gamma   90.00
#
_symmetry.space_group_name_H-M   'P 1'
#
loop_
_entity.id
_entity.type
_entity.pdbx_description
1 polymer ?
#
loop_
_entity_poly.entity_id
_entity_poly.type
_entity_poly.pdbx_seq_one_letter_code
_entity_poly.pdbx_strand_id
1 'polypeptide(L)'
;MKTISLCMIVKNEERVLRRCLDSMEGLFDEIIIIDTGSQDNTVDIAYEYTKQVYTYDWTGSFADARNFSFTKSNGIATALFQNYIIYHNRNI
;
A
#
# COMPACT_ATOMS: atom_id res chain seq x y z
N MET A 1 21.03 8.54 0.81
CA MET A 1 20.54 7.17 0.93
C MET A 1 19.19 7.01 0.27
N LYS A 2 19.00 5.93 -0.43
CA LYS A 2 17.74 5.70 -1.10
C LYS A 2 16.77 4.94 -0.20
N THR A 3 15.53 5.34 -0.23
CA THR A 3 14.48 4.62 0.49
C THR A 3 13.46 4.12 -0.51
N ILE A 4 12.86 2.99 -0.18
CA ILE A 4 11.84 2.39 -1.03
C ILE A 4 10.57 2.27 -0.23
N SER A 5 9.49 2.81 -0.76
CA SER A 5 8.18 2.74 -0.13
C SER A 5 7.31 1.74 -0.88
N LEU A 6 6.61 0.92 -0.13
CA LEU A 6 5.59 0.06 -0.72
C LEU A 6 4.25 0.74 -0.53
N CYS A 7 3.53 0.93 -1.62
CA CYS A 7 2.17 1.45 -1.55
C CYS A 7 1.23 0.34 -2.02
N MET A 8 0.30 -0.04 -1.18
CA MET A 8 -0.66 -1.06 -1.53
C MET A 8 -2.06 -0.48 -1.48
N ILE A 9 -2.82 -0.73 -2.52
CA ILE A 9 -4.23 -0.37 -2.56
C ILE A 9 -5.00 -1.66 -2.36
N VAL A 10 -5.79 -1.73 -1.30
CA VAL A 10 -6.43 -2.98 -0.91
C VAL A 10 -7.92 -2.80 -0.72
N LYS A 11 -8.64 -3.88 -0.91
CA LYS A 11 -10.05 -3.96 -0.57
C LYS A 11 -10.39 -5.42 -0.34
N ASN A 12 -10.84 -5.76 0.87
CA ASN A 12 -11.27 -7.11 1.21
C ASN A 12 -10.21 -8.17 0.88
N GLU A 13 -9.00 -7.95 1.40
CA GLU A 13 -7.87 -8.84 1.13
C GLU A 13 -7.42 -9.61 2.37
N GLU A 14 -8.29 -9.79 3.36
CA GLU A 14 -7.85 -10.38 4.62
C GLU A 14 -7.26 -11.77 4.45
N ARG A 15 -7.67 -12.50 3.43
CA ARG A 15 -7.21 -13.89 3.24
C ARG A 15 -5.77 -13.97 2.77
N VAL A 16 -5.28 -12.95 2.09
CA VAL A 16 -3.96 -13.00 1.47
C VAL A 16 -3.03 -11.90 1.93
N LEU A 17 -3.54 -10.87 2.59
CA LEU A 17 -2.73 -9.71 2.91
C LEU A 17 -1.55 -10.06 3.81
N ARG A 18 -1.80 -10.84 4.86
CA ARG A 18 -0.73 -11.20 5.79
C ARG A 18 0.37 -11.97 5.09
N ARG A 19 -0.01 -12.94 4.28
CA ARG A 19 0.99 -13.73 3.55
C ARG A 19 1.76 -12.86 2.58
N CYS A 20 1.08 -11.93 1.93
CA CYS A 20 1.72 -11.03 0.98
C CYS A 20 2.74 -10.14 1.70
N LEU A 21 2.35 -9.54 2.81
CA LEU A 21 3.26 -8.66 3.54
C LEU A 21 4.41 -9.42 4.17
N ASP A 22 4.15 -10.63 4.66
CA ASP A 22 5.21 -11.45 5.23
C ASP A 22 6.27 -11.79 4.18
N SER A 23 5.84 -12.02 2.95
CA SER A 23 6.76 -12.40 1.89
C SER A 23 7.66 -11.23 1.47
N MET A 24 7.29 -10.02 1.84
CA MET A 24 8.02 -8.82 1.47
C MET A 24 8.75 -8.18 2.65
N GLU A 25 8.81 -8.90 3.75
CA GLU A 25 9.45 -8.36 4.95
C GLU A 25 10.88 -7.99 4.66
N GLY A 26 11.26 -6.80 5.11
CA GLY A 26 12.64 -6.34 4.97
C GLY A 26 12.97 -5.72 3.62
N LEU A 27 12.04 -5.75 2.68
CA LEU A 27 12.32 -5.22 1.35
C LEU A 27 12.05 -3.72 1.24
N PHE A 28 11.25 -3.16 2.14
CA PHE A 28 10.84 -1.77 2.03
C PHE A 28 11.15 -1.00 3.29
N ASP A 29 11.43 0.28 3.12
CA ASP A 29 11.72 1.16 4.24
C ASP A 29 10.45 1.69 4.88
N GLU A 30 9.37 1.78 4.10
CA GLU A 30 8.07 2.13 4.66
C GLU A 30 6.99 1.40 3.87
N ILE A 31 5.88 1.16 4.55
CA ILE A 31 4.74 0.49 3.95
C ILE A 31 3.53 1.40 4.15
N ILE A 32 2.87 1.73 3.04
CA ILE A 32 1.68 2.57 3.05
C ILE A 32 0.56 1.76 2.47
N ILE A 33 -0.52 1.63 3.22
CA ILE A 33 -1.66 0.84 2.76
C ILE A 33 -2.86 1.76 2.63
N ILE A 34 -3.45 1.75 1.46
CA ILE A 34 -4.63 2.54 1.16
C ILE A 34 -5.81 1.58 1.08
N ASP A 35 -6.73 1.71 2.01
CA ASP A 35 -7.91 0.88 2.04
C ASP A 35 -9.05 1.59 1.33
N THR A 36 -9.68 0.91 0.40
CA THR A 36 -10.72 1.52 -0.43
C THR A 36 -12.10 1.00 -0.06
N GLY A 37 -12.30 0.65 1.20
CA GLY A 37 -13.63 0.29 1.66
C GLY A 37 -13.79 -1.16 2.06
N SER A 38 -12.76 -1.75 2.68
CA SER A 38 -12.85 -3.14 3.13
C SER A 38 -13.90 -3.29 4.21
N GLN A 39 -14.64 -4.40 4.13
CA GLN A 39 -15.66 -4.75 5.10
C GLN A 39 -15.23 -5.93 5.94
N ASP A 40 -14.04 -6.47 5.69
CA ASP A 40 -13.49 -7.59 6.44
C ASP A 40 -12.37 -7.08 7.36
N ASN A 41 -11.47 -7.95 7.77
CA ASN A 41 -10.42 -7.59 8.70
C ASN A 41 -9.16 -7.05 8.02
N THR A 42 -9.25 -6.65 6.78
CA THR A 42 -8.10 -6.14 6.02
C THR A 42 -7.39 -5.01 6.75
N VAL A 43 -8.16 -4.03 7.24
CA VAL A 43 -7.55 -2.87 7.90
C VAL A 43 -6.85 -3.29 9.20
N ASP A 44 -7.46 -4.17 9.96
CA ASP A 44 -6.84 -4.65 11.20
C ASP A 44 -5.53 -5.37 10.91
N ILE A 45 -5.50 -6.18 9.87
CA ILE A 45 -4.28 -6.89 9.49
C ILE A 45 -3.23 -5.89 9.03
N ALA A 46 -3.63 -4.88 8.26
CA ALA A 46 -2.69 -3.88 7.78
C ALA A 46 -1.98 -3.18 8.94
N TYR A 47 -2.72 -2.88 10.00
CA TYR A 47 -2.13 -2.21 11.15
C TYR A 47 -1.11 -3.08 11.89
N GLU A 48 -1.09 -4.38 11.64
CA GLU A 48 -0.06 -5.24 12.22
C GLU A 48 1.31 -4.99 11.59
N TYR A 49 1.34 -4.39 10.41
CA TYR A 49 2.58 -4.23 9.64
C TYR A 49 3.03 -2.78 9.53
N THR A 50 2.11 -1.84 9.63
CA THR A 50 2.46 -0.45 9.47
C THR A 50 1.43 0.43 10.16
N LYS A 51 1.84 1.63 10.54
CA LYS A 51 0.91 2.61 11.08
C LYS A 51 0.35 3.50 9.97
N GLN A 52 0.88 3.37 8.77
CA GLN A 52 0.46 4.23 7.66
C GLN A 52 -0.63 3.52 6.87
N VAL A 53 -1.81 3.45 7.46
CA VAL A 53 -2.98 2.88 6.83
C VAL A 53 -3.99 4.00 6.67
N TYR A 54 -4.38 4.25 5.44
CA TYR A 54 -5.28 5.36 5.10
C TYR A 54 -6.50 4.84 4.38
N THR A 55 -7.61 5.51 4.58
CA THR A 55 -8.86 5.18 3.88
C THR A 55 -9.02 6.14 2.72
N TYR A 56 -9.44 5.63 1.59
CA TYR A 56 -9.67 6.45 0.42
C TYR A 56 -10.97 5.99 -0.24
N ASP A 57 -11.90 6.90 -0.44
CA ASP A 57 -13.17 6.56 -1.05
C ASP A 57 -12.93 6.18 -2.52
N TRP A 58 -13.39 5.00 -2.87
CA TRP A 58 -13.17 4.50 -4.23
C TRP A 58 -13.93 5.35 -5.25
N THR A 59 -13.20 5.90 -6.20
CA THR A 59 -13.79 6.78 -7.21
C THR A 59 -14.00 6.07 -8.54
N GLY A 60 -13.64 4.79 -8.60
CA GLY A 60 -13.68 4.05 -9.86
C GLY A 60 -12.37 4.11 -10.61
N SER A 61 -11.36 4.76 -10.04
CA SER A 61 -10.10 4.96 -10.73
C SER A 61 -8.92 4.55 -9.86
N PHE A 62 -8.15 3.57 -10.32
CA PHE A 62 -6.91 3.22 -9.66
C PHE A 62 -5.90 4.37 -9.72
N ALA A 63 -5.97 5.17 -10.77
CA ALA A 63 -5.06 6.30 -10.90
C ALA A 63 -5.24 7.29 -9.76
N ASP A 64 -6.49 7.55 -9.37
CA ASP A 64 -6.75 8.46 -8.26
C ASP A 64 -6.23 7.91 -6.96
N ALA A 65 -6.48 6.63 -6.68
CA ALA A 65 -6.01 6.00 -5.46
C ALA A 65 -4.49 5.95 -5.44
N ARG A 66 -3.88 5.69 -6.57
CA ARG A 66 -2.43 5.64 -6.69
C ARG A 66 -1.82 7.00 -6.40
N ASN A 67 -2.40 8.06 -6.98
CA ASN A 67 -1.91 9.40 -6.74
C ASN A 67 -2.05 9.78 -5.28
N PHE A 68 -3.15 9.37 -4.65
CA PHE A 68 -3.34 9.62 -3.23
C PHE A 68 -2.24 8.94 -2.41
N SER A 69 -1.89 7.69 -2.76
CA SER A 69 -0.87 6.97 -2.01
C SER A 69 0.49 7.66 -2.12
N PHE A 70 0.76 8.27 -3.27
CA PHE A 70 2.03 8.95 -3.47
C PHE A 70 2.17 10.18 -2.57
N THR A 71 1.06 10.82 -2.23
CA THR A 71 1.14 11.98 -1.34
C THR A 71 1.58 11.58 0.05
N LYS A 72 1.51 10.30 0.39
CA LYS A 72 1.89 9.80 1.69
C LYS A 72 3.29 9.22 1.72
N SER A 73 3.88 8.99 0.55
CA SER A 73 5.16 8.32 0.45
C SER A 73 6.32 9.28 0.63
N ASN A 74 7.33 8.84 1.36
CA ASN A 74 8.57 9.60 1.51
C ASN A 74 9.72 8.94 0.78
N GLY A 75 9.49 7.79 0.17
CA GLY A 75 10.54 7.08 -0.54
C GLY A 75 10.77 7.65 -1.90
N ILE A 76 11.97 7.43 -2.44
CA ILE A 76 12.26 7.87 -3.80
C ILE A 76 11.88 6.81 -4.82
N ALA A 77 11.65 5.59 -4.38
CA ALA A 77 11.16 4.53 -5.25
C ALA A 77 9.95 3.92 -4.58
N THR A 78 8.86 3.81 -5.28
CA THR A 78 7.63 3.29 -4.73
C THR A 78 7.23 2.05 -5.50
N ALA A 79 6.93 0.99 -4.78
CA ALA A 79 6.39 -0.23 -5.37
C ALA A 79 4.92 -0.28 -5.03
N LEU A 80 4.08 -0.34 -6.03
CA LEU A 80 2.65 -0.39 -5.85
C LEU A 80 2.16 -1.76 -6.28
N PHE A 81 1.44 -2.42 -5.40
CA PHE A 81 1.01 -3.78 -5.66
C PHE A 81 -0.47 -3.81 -5.84
N GLN A 82 -0.97 -4.31 -6.89
CA GLN A 82 -2.26 -4.29 -7.23
C GLN A 82 -3.22 -5.24 -6.84
N ASN A 83 -4.39 -5.20 -6.73
CA ASN A 83 -4.96 -5.55 -6.21
C ASN A 83 -3.99 -5.39 -5.77
N TYR A 84 -3.07 -5.44 -6.31
CA TYR A 84 -1.76 -5.13 -5.98
C TYR A 84 -0.97 -4.85 -7.20
N ILE A 85 -0.57 -3.65 -7.46
CA ILE A 85 0.21 -3.27 -8.60
C ILE A 85 1.57 -2.90 -8.09
N ILE A 86 2.62 -3.40 -8.69
CA ILE A 86 3.95 -2.96 -8.33
C ILE A 86 4.44 -2.05 -9.41
N TYR A 87 4.87 -0.86 -9.05
CA TYR A 87 5.53 -0.01 -9.99
C TYR A 87 6.51 0.89 -9.24
N HIS A 88 7.45 1.39 -9.95
CA HIS A 88 8.46 2.25 -9.39
C HIS A 88 8.13 3.68 -9.63
N ASN A 89 8.17 4.46 -8.59
CA ASN A 89 8.11 5.87 -8.70
C ASN A 89 9.51 6.37 -8.45
N ARG A 90 10.17 6.90 -9.48
CA ARG A 90 11.45 7.42 -9.31
C ARG A 90 11.33 8.84 -9.16
N ASN A 91 11.45 9.30 -8.03
CA ASN A 91 11.35 10.66 -7.75
C ASN A 91 12.72 11.16 -7.45
N ILE A 92 13.34 11.76 -8.33
CA ILE A 92 14.69 12.17 -8.09
C ILE A 92 14.86 13.61 -8.08
#